data_dbfc9c4dd535adac1d8169c6ef37bc81
#
_entry.id   dbfc9c4dd535adac1d8169c6ef37bc81
#
_cell.length_a   1.000
_cell.length_b   1.000
_cell.length_c   1.000
_cell.angle_alpha   90.00
_cell.angle_beta   90.00
_cell.angle_gamma   90.00
#
_symmetry.space_group_name_H-M   'P 1'
#
loop_
_entity.id
_entity.type
_entity.pdbx_description
1 polymer ?
#
loop_
_entity_poly.entity_id
_entity_poly.type
_entity_poly.pdbx_seq_one_letter_code
_entity_poly.pdbx_strand_id
1 'polypeptide(L)'
;MTGDDSIFGELWRNTLDKILALFREQQRKNGTKTSYKFQRKTHVLHDTYSNYGYGHPSKSCGMIASAFRPSDDSQIFPYLIPANFFAESVLRKAAVILEKVNKDAGKAKECLALAHEIHKGLMENATVVHPKYGRVYAFEVDGFGSYLLMDDANAPSLLALPYLCPELVSVNDEVYQNTRRMIWSEDNPYFFTGTYEGTKIGAIGSPHTGLDKVWPMSIIMKGLTSNDVNEQRECVDLLVKTDAGTGFMHESFNPSNPADFTRSWFAWTNGLFGELVIKAYGK
;
A
#
# COMPACT_ATOMS: atom_id res chain seq x y z
N MET A 1 12.48 19.80 -4.58
CA MET A 1 13.22 19.16 -3.48
C MET A 1 14.34 20.08 -3.07
N THR A 2 14.77 20.03 -1.81
CA THR A 2 15.67 21.02 -1.20
C THR A 2 17.09 20.98 -1.73
N GLY A 3 17.54 19.85 -2.32
CA GLY A 3 18.94 19.62 -2.68
C GLY A 3 19.85 19.33 -1.47
N ASP A 4 19.29 19.27 -0.26
CA ASP A 4 20.03 18.96 0.95
C ASP A 4 20.21 17.43 1.08
N ASP A 5 21.46 16.97 1.05
CA ASP A 5 21.85 15.55 1.17
C ASP A 5 22.48 15.22 2.53
N SER A 6 22.52 16.18 3.45
CA SER A 6 23.14 16.03 4.78
C SER A 6 22.50 14.91 5.63
N ILE A 7 21.23 14.60 5.38
CA ILE A 7 20.49 13.54 6.07
C ILE A 7 21.03 12.13 5.76
N PHE A 8 21.73 11.94 4.63
CA PHE A 8 22.24 10.63 4.21
C PHE A 8 23.62 10.31 4.84
N GLY A 9 23.82 10.73 6.08
CA GLY A 9 25.03 10.51 6.86
C GLY A 9 25.12 9.11 7.48
N GLU A 10 25.92 9.00 8.54
CA GLU A 10 26.20 7.72 9.23
C GLU A 10 24.94 7.08 9.82
N LEU A 11 24.06 7.86 10.46
CA LEU A 11 22.82 7.35 11.05
C LEU A 11 21.92 6.70 9.97
N TRP A 12 21.80 7.36 8.82
CA TRP A 12 21.02 6.82 7.70
C TRP A 12 21.60 5.50 7.18
N ARG A 13 22.93 5.42 7.02
CA ARG A 13 23.61 4.19 6.58
C ARG A 13 23.42 3.04 7.57
N ASN A 14 23.62 3.30 8.86
CA ASN A 14 23.44 2.30 9.91
C ASN A 14 21.98 1.82 9.98
N THR A 15 21.01 2.71 9.71
CA THR A 15 19.60 2.35 9.63
C THR A 15 19.31 1.49 8.40
N LEU A 16 19.87 1.83 7.25
CA LEU A 16 19.74 1.04 6.03
C LEU A 16 20.32 -0.37 6.20
N ASP A 17 21.46 -0.52 6.88
CA ASP A 17 22.05 -1.84 7.18
C ASP A 17 21.09 -2.72 7.99
N LYS A 18 20.41 -2.15 8.99
CA LYS A 18 19.40 -2.87 9.78
C LYS A 18 18.20 -3.27 8.93
N ILE A 19 17.75 -2.38 8.06
CA ILE A 19 16.63 -2.65 7.13
C ILE A 19 17.01 -3.78 6.17
N LEU A 20 18.20 -3.74 5.57
CA LEU A 20 18.67 -4.79 4.66
C LEU A 20 18.77 -6.14 5.35
N ALA A 21 19.33 -6.17 6.58
CA ALA A 21 19.41 -7.40 7.38
C ALA A 21 18.01 -7.98 7.68
N LEU A 22 17.05 -7.12 8.10
CA LEU A 22 15.68 -7.54 8.35
C LEU A 22 14.99 -8.03 7.07
N PHE A 23 15.15 -7.32 5.96
CA PHE A 23 14.57 -7.73 4.69
C PHE A 23 15.11 -9.09 4.22
N ARG A 24 16.41 -9.30 4.35
CA ARG A 24 17.05 -10.59 4.05
C ARG A 24 16.50 -11.74 4.91
N GLU A 25 16.31 -11.49 6.21
CA GLU A 25 15.69 -12.47 7.10
C GLU A 25 14.25 -12.77 6.68
N GLN A 26 13.47 -11.72 6.36
CA GLN A 26 12.06 -11.86 6.00
C GLN A 26 11.82 -12.36 4.56
N GLN A 27 12.85 -12.57 3.75
CA GLN A 27 12.72 -13.41 2.55
C GLN A 27 12.46 -14.89 2.89
N ARG A 28 12.62 -15.29 4.16
CA ARG A 28 12.29 -16.61 4.71
C ARG A 28 12.87 -17.78 3.93
N LYS A 29 14.14 -17.65 3.47
CA LYS A 29 14.84 -18.68 2.71
C LYS A 29 14.93 -20.03 3.45
N ASN A 30 14.91 -20.00 4.80
CA ASN A 30 14.94 -21.18 5.68
C ASN A 30 13.54 -21.59 6.17
N GLY A 31 12.49 -21.18 5.49
CA GLY A 31 11.10 -21.49 5.84
C GLY A 31 10.41 -20.41 6.67
N THR A 32 9.17 -20.70 7.11
CA THR A 32 8.30 -19.73 7.78
C THR A 32 8.83 -19.25 9.14
N LYS A 33 9.57 -20.09 9.86
CA LYS A 33 10.09 -19.76 11.20
C LYS A 33 11.27 -18.79 11.07
N THR A 34 11.13 -17.60 11.64
CA THR A 34 12.13 -16.53 11.69
C THR A 34 12.45 -16.16 13.14
N SER A 35 13.43 -15.30 13.40
CA SER A 35 13.68 -14.75 14.74
C SER A 35 12.52 -13.83 15.19
N TYR A 36 11.87 -13.16 14.25
CA TYR A 36 10.73 -12.29 14.52
C TYR A 36 9.43 -13.07 14.61
N LYS A 37 8.74 -12.90 15.72
CA LYS A 37 7.37 -13.37 15.92
C LYS A 37 6.59 -12.31 16.69
N PHE A 38 5.30 -12.20 16.41
CA PHE A 38 4.41 -11.28 17.11
C PHE A 38 3.11 -11.99 17.52
N GLN A 39 2.87 -12.06 18.82
CA GLN A 39 1.65 -12.60 19.38
C GLN A 39 1.31 -11.86 20.67
N ARG A 40 0.06 -11.43 20.81
CA ARG A 40 -0.46 -10.80 22.02
C ARG A 40 -1.84 -11.33 22.36
N LYS A 41 -2.24 -11.19 23.63
CA LYS A 41 -3.62 -11.42 24.03
C LYS A 41 -4.45 -10.19 23.65
N THR A 42 -5.47 -10.39 22.84
CA THR A 42 -6.35 -9.34 22.34
C THR A 42 -7.74 -9.90 22.08
N HIS A 43 -8.77 -9.05 22.17
CA HIS A 43 -10.12 -9.36 21.74
C HIS A 43 -10.34 -9.04 20.25
N VAL A 44 -9.38 -8.36 19.62
CA VAL A 44 -9.40 -7.97 18.21
C VAL A 44 -8.53 -8.95 17.43
N LEU A 45 -9.15 -9.87 16.68
CA LEU A 45 -8.46 -10.99 16.04
C LEU A 45 -7.39 -10.57 15.02
N HIS A 46 -7.58 -9.44 14.33
CA HIS A 46 -6.60 -8.92 13.38
C HIS A 46 -5.44 -8.14 14.02
N ASP A 47 -5.45 -7.99 15.33
CA ASP A 47 -4.43 -7.32 16.14
C ASP A 47 -3.29 -8.25 16.58
N THR A 48 -3.32 -9.51 16.16
CA THR A 48 -2.30 -10.51 16.51
C THR A 48 -2.02 -11.40 15.30
N TYR A 49 -0.80 -11.94 15.24
CA TYR A 49 -0.40 -12.75 14.11
C TYR A 49 -0.63 -14.24 14.40
N SER A 50 -1.19 -14.97 13.42
CA SER A 50 -1.55 -16.37 13.52
C SER A 50 -0.33 -17.30 13.70
N ASN A 51 -0.57 -18.62 13.83
CA ASN A 51 0.45 -19.67 13.88
C ASN A 51 1.59 -19.36 14.88
N TYR A 52 1.19 -19.13 16.16
CA TYR A 52 2.14 -18.82 17.26
C TYR A 52 2.99 -17.56 17.00
N GLY A 53 2.46 -16.61 16.22
CA GLY A 53 3.14 -15.36 15.90
C GLY A 53 4.08 -15.41 14.71
N TYR A 54 4.11 -16.51 13.96
CA TYR A 54 4.90 -16.64 12.74
C TYR A 54 4.11 -16.36 11.46
N GLY A 55 2.77 -16.30 11.55
CA GLY A 55 1.86 -16.15 10.41
C GLY A 55 1.68 -17.43 9.58
N HIS A 56 0.99 -17.31 8.47
CA HIS A 56 0.80 -18.44 7.57
C HIS A 56 2.13 -18.98 7.02
N PRO A 57 2.20 -20.28 6.74
CA PRO A 57 3.32 -20.86 6.01
C PRO A 57 3.55 -20.13 4.69
N SER A 58 4.81 -19.94 4.33
CA SER A 58 5.21 -19.32 3.07
C SER A 58 6.31 -20.11 2.39
N LYS A 59 6.27 -20.13 1.06
CA LYS A 59 7.37 -20.59 0.23
C LYS A 59 8.21 -19.39 -0.16
N SER A 60 9.51 -19.42 0.14
CA SER A 60 10.43 -18.35 -0.25
C SER A 60 10.41 -18.17 -1.77
N CYS A 61 10.17 -16.96 -2.21
CA CYS A 61 10.06 -16.59 -3.62
C CYS A 61 10.85 -15.30 -3.96
N GLY A 62 11.72 -14.85 -3.06
CA GLY A 62 12.50 -13.63 -3.22
C GLY A 62 11.83 -12.38 -2.63
N MET A 63 10.52 -12.39 -2.45
CA MET A 63 9.78 -11.30 -1.80
C MET A 63 10.01 -11.27 -0.29
N ILE A 64 9.69 -10.14 0.32
CA ILE A 64 9.81 -9.88 1.76
C ILE A 64 8.45 -10.14 2.41
N ALA A 65 8.42 -11.02 3.41
CA ALA A 65 7.25 -11.25 4.23
C ALA A 65 7.07 -10.14 5.27
N SER A 66 5.84 -9.79 5.58
CA SER A 66 5.47 -8.93 6.69
C SER A 66 4.35 -9.55 7.52
N ALA A 67 4.18 -9.07 8.74
CA ALA A 67 3.14 -9.59 9.64
C ALA A 67 1.84 -8.80 9.53
N PHE A 68 1.96 -7.49 9.28
CA PHE A 68 0.86 -6.54 9.29
C PHE A 68 0.82 -5.72 8.00
N ARG A 69 -0.40 -5.35 7.62
CA ARG A 69 -0.70 -4.37 6.58
C ARG A 69 -0.37 -2.96 7.06
N PRO A 70 -0.34 -1.96 6.18
CA PRO A 70 -0.20 -0.55 6.58
C PRO A 70 -1.31 -0.06 7.53
N SER A 71 -2.46 -0.73 7.56
CA SER A 71 -3.58 -0.50 8.47
C SER A 71 -3.37 -1.02 9.89
N ASP A 72 -2.25 -1.68 10.18
CA ASP A 72 -1.97 -2.45 11.39
C ASP A 72 -2.77 -3.77 11.51
N ASP A 73 -3.53 -4.16 10.51
CA ASP A 73 -4.21 -5.44 10.48
C ASP A 73 -3.28 -6.58 10.08
N SER A 74 -3.39 -7.72 10.74
CA SER A 74 -2.57 -8.89 10.40
C SER A 74 -2.89 -9.41 9.00
N GLN A 75 -1.83 -9.80 8.28
CA GLN A 75 -1.95 -10.39 6.95
C GLN A 75 -2.51 -11.81 7.00
N ILE A 76 -3.24 -12.17 5.94
CA ILE A 76 -3.65 -13.55 5.68
C ILE A 76 -2.47 -14.31 5.07
N PHE A 77 -1.89 -13.79 3.96
CA PHE A 77 -0.70 -14.38 3.35
C PHE A 77 0.51 -13.45 3.55
N PRO A 78 1.72 -14.04 3.75
CA PRO A 78 2.88 -13.27 4.23
C PRO A 78 3.44 -12.24 3.26
N TYR A 79 3.21 -12.37 1.95
CA TYR A 79 3.77 -11.47 0.95
C TYR A 79 2.72 -10.47 0.48
N LEU A 80 2.76 -9.26 1.02
CA LEU A 80 1.94 -8.12 0.59
C LEU A 80 2.52 -7.54 -0.70
N ILE A 81 1.81 -7.69 -1.80
CA ILE A 81 2.30 -7.32 -3.14
C ILE A 81 2.61 -5.82 -3.25
N PRO A 82 1.71 -4.89 -2.86
CA PRO A 82 2.03 -3.46 -2.98
C PRO A 82 3.24 -3.04 -2.11
N ALA A 83 3.43 -3.64 -0.94
CA ALA A 83 4.59 -3.35 -0.11
C ALA A 83 5.90 -3.87 -0.73
N ASN A 84 5.86 -4.99 -1.43
CA ASN A 84 7.03 -5.53 -2.13
C ASN A 84 7.42 -4.68 -3.36
N PHE A 85 6.46 -4.16 -4.13
CA PHE A 85 6.74 -3.16 -5.17
C PHE A 85 7.38 -1.91 -4.58
N PHE A 86 6.84 -1.41 -3.47
CA PHE A 86 7.39 -0.25 -2.79
C PHE A 86 8.81 -0.51 -2.25
N ALA A 87 9.07 -1.68 -1.67
CA ALA A 87 10.40 -2.08 -1.21
C ALA A 87 11.42 -2.13 -2.37
N GLU A 88 11.07 -2.70 -3.52
CA GLU A 88 11.90 -2.70 -4.73
C GLU A 88 12.25 -1.27 -5.16
N SER A 89 11.23 -0.40 -5.28
CA SER A 89 11.40 1.01 -5.68
C SER A 89 12.36 1.74 -4.72
N VAL A 90 12.12 1.62 -3.42
CA VAL A 90 12.95 2.30 -2.40
C VAL A 90 14.39 1.78 -2.39
N LEU A 91 14.63 0.49 -2.56
CA LEU A 91 15.97 -0.08 -2.64
C LEU A 91 16.74 0.43 -3.88
N ARG A 92 16.08 0.58 -5.03
CA ARG A 92 16.69 1.18 -6.23
C ARG A 92 17.05 2.64 -5.99
N LYS A 93 16.17 3.42 -5.34
CA LYS A 93 16.43 4.82 -4.97
C LYS A 93 17.57 4.94 -3.95
N ALA A 94 17.60 4.06 -2.95
CA ALA A 94 18.69 3.99 -1.97
C ALA A 94 20.05 3.70 -2.63
N ALA A 95 20.09 2.81 -3.61
CA ALA A 95 21.32 2.52 -4.37
C ALA A 95 21.85 3.78 -5.08
N VAL A 96 20.98 4.59 -5.68
CA VAL A 96 21.37 5.86 -6.32
C VAL A 96 21.96 6.85 -5.30
N ILE A 97 21.37 6.93 -4.10
CA ILE A 97 21.89 7.79 -3.01
C ILE A 97 23.27 7.29 -2.56
N LEU A 98 23.42 5.98 -2.34
CA LEU A 98 24.69 5.38 -1.95
C LEU A 98 25.81 5.66 -2.96
N GLU A 99 25.52 5.53 -4.26
CA GLU A 99 26.50 5.82 -5.30
C GLU A 99 26.84 7.30 -5.41
N LYS A 100 25.80 8.17 -5.43
CA LYS A 100 25.99 9.60 -5.73
C LYS A 100 26.42 10.40 -4.51
N VAL A 101 25.88 10.13 -3.33
CA VAL A 101 26.14 10.90 -2.10
C VAL A 101 27.23 10.24 -1.27
N ASN A 102 27.03 8.95 -0.90
CA ASN A 102 27.92 8.26 0.02
C ASN A 102 29.19 7.70 -0.64
N LYS A 103 29.25 7.61 -1.98
CA LYS A 103 30.33 6.96 -2.75
C LYS A 103 30.57 5.49 -2.35
N ASP A 104 29.51 4.79 -1.96
CA ASP A 104 29.53 3.40 -1.52
C ASP A 104 28.90 2.49 -2.57
N ALA A 105 29.67 2.16 -3.60
CA ALA A 105 29.24 1.27 -4.68
C ALA A 105 28.99 -0.18 -4.20
N GLY A 106 29.67 -0.61 -3.12
CA GLY A 106 29.48 -1.94 -2.53
C GLY A 106 28.09 -2.10 -1.96
N LYS A 107 27.66 -1.16 -1.12
CA LYS A 107 26.32 -1.15 -0.51
C LYS A 107 25.22 -0.89 -1.55
N ALA A 108 25.48 -0.03 -2.53
CA ALA A 108 24.56 0.18 -3.65
C ALA A 108 24.28 -1.12 -4.41
N LYS A 109 25.32 -1.92 -4.70
CA LYS A 109 25.17 -3.23 -5.34
C LYS A 109 24.36 -4.21 -4.47
N GLU A 110 24.53 -4.17 -3.14
CA GLU A 110 23.72 -5.00 -2.22
C GLU A 110 22.22 -4.63 -2.30
N CYS A 111 21.88 -3.35 -2.29
CA CYS A 111 20.51 -2.87 -2.46
C CYS A 111 19.92 -3.32 -3.80
N LEU A 112 20.66 -3.16 -4.90
CA LEU A 112 20.21 -3.56 -6.24
C LEU A 112 20.03 -5.09 -6.35
N ALA A 113 20.90 -5.87 -5.73
CA ALA A 113 20.77 -7.33 -5.71
C ALA A 113 19.47 -7.76 -4.99
N LEU A 114 19.17 -7.17 -3.83
CA LEU A 114 17.93 -7.44 -3.12
C LEU A 114 16.70 -6.96 -3.93
N ALA A 115 16.75 -5.77 -4.51
CA ALA A 115 15.70 -5.27 -5.38
C ALA A 115 15.42 -6.22 -6.56
N HIS A 116 16.46 -6.78 -7.16
CA HIS A 116 16.32 -7.75 -8.25
C HIS A 116 15.67 -9.07 -7.80
N GLU A 117 16.04 -9.58 -6.61
CA GLU A 117 15.40 -10.78 -6.05
C GLU A 117 13.90 -10.56 -5.80
N ILE A 118 13.53 -9.38 -5.24
CA ILE A 118 12.13 -9.00 -5.03
C ILE A 118 11.39 -8.89 -6.38
N HIS A 119 12.00 -8.20 -7.35
CA HIS A 119 11.45 -8.06 -8.69
C HIS A 119 11.10 -9.42 -9.32
N LYS A 120 12.05 -10.37 -9.27
CA LYS A 120 11.81 -11.72 -9.76
C LYS A 120 10.63 -12.38 -9.08
N GLY A 121 10.56 -12.29 -7.74
CA GLY A 121 9.44 -12.82 -6.95
C GLY A 121 8.08 -12.21 -7.34
N LEU A 122 8.06 -10.88 -7.57
CA LEU A 122 6.87 -10.17 -8.03
C LEU A 122 6.44 -10.63 -9.42
N MET A 123 7.37 -10.73 -10.37
CA MET A 123 7.04 -11.17 -11.75
C MET A 123 6.47 -12.59 -11.79
N GLU A 124 6.89 -13.46 -10.88
CA GLU A 124 6.44 -14.85 -10.83
C GLU A 124 5.12 -15.04 -10.04
N ASN A 125 4.81 -14.16 -9.08
CA ASN A 125 3.73 -14.42 -8.11
C ASN A 125 2.69 -13.31 -7.97
N ALA A 126 2.96 -12.06 -8.45
CA ALA A 126 2.11 -10.92 -8.13
C ALA A 126 0.81 -10.86 -8.94
N THR A 127 0.68 -11.62 -10.02
CA THR A 127 -0.48 -11.50 -10.92
C THR A 127 -1.25 -12.79 -11.04
N VAL A 128 -2.58 -12.67 -11.16
CA VAL A 128 -3.50 -13.77 -11.42
C VAL A 128 -4.45 -13.40 -12.55
N VAL A 129 -5.11 -14.40 -13.17
CA VAL A 129 -6.13 -14.16 -14.19
C VAL A 129 -7.50 -14.18 -13.53
N HIS A 130 -8.14 -13.02 -13.47
CA HIS A 130 -9.53 -12.90 -12.99
C HIS A 130 -10.50 -13.08 -14.16
N PRO A 131 -11.59 -13.88 -14.02
CA PRO A 131 -12.50 -14.21 -15.12
C PRO A 131 -13.18 -12.99 -15.76
N LYS A 132 -13.42 -11.92 -14.99
CA LYS A 132 -14.11 -10.70 -15.44
C LYS A 132 -13.15 -9.59 -15.90
N TYR A 133 -11.96 -9.49 -15.28
CA TYR A 133 -11.06 -8.35 -15.48
C TYR A 133 -9.79 -8.69 -16.27
N GLY A 134 -9.54 -9.98 -16.55
CA GLY A 134 -8.29 -10.42 -17.13
C GLY A 134 -7.16 -10.50 -16.09
N ARG A 135 -5.94 -10.21 -16.50
CA ARG A 135 -4.80 -10.24 -15.56
C ARG A 135 -4.86 -9.06 -14.59
N VAL A 136 -4.79 -9.36 -13.28
CA VAL A 136 -4.83 -8.39 -12.18
C VAL A 136 -3.71 -8.69 -11.18
N TYR A 137 -3.33 -7.69 -10.38
CA TYR A 137 -2.47 -7.90 -9.23
C TYR A 137 -3.26 -8.54 -8.08
N ALA A 138 -2.66 -9.53 -7.41
CA ALA A 138 -3.11 -10.00 -6.11
C ALA A 138 -2.70 -9.01 -5.02
N PHE A 139 -3.43 -8.99 -3.91
CA PHE A 139 -3.08 -8.16 -2.76
C PHE A 139 -2.04 -8.83 -1.87
N GLU A 140 -2.29 -10.10 -1.51
CA GLU A 140 -1.38 -10.94 -0.72
C GLU A 140 -1.19 -12.30 -1.39
N VAL A 141 0.00 -12.89 -1.25
CA VAL A 141 0.31 -14.24 -1.73
C VAL A 141 1.17 -15.01 -0.73
N ASP A 142 1.20 -16.36 -0.83
CA ASP A 142 1.97 -17.23 0.06
C ASP A 142 3.24 -17.85 -0.60
N GLY A 143 3.39 -17.72 -1.92
CA GLY A 143 4.45 -18.35 -2.72
C GLY A 143 4.19 -19.82 -3.05
N PHE A 144 3.10 -20.43 -2.55
CA PHE A 144 2.65 -21.77 -2.95
C PHE A 144 1.60 -21.73 -4.06
N GLY A 145 1.15 -20.54 -4.45
CA GLY A 145 0.10 -20.33 -5.45
C GLY A 145 -1.24 -19.87 -4.88
N SER A 146 -1.34 -19.69 -3.56
CA SER A 146 -2.51 -19.08 -2.95
C SER A 146 -2.41 -17.55 -3.03
N TYR A 147 -3.55 -16.90 -3.20
CA TYR A 147 -3.63 -15.46 -3.33
C TYR A 147 -4.92 -14.89 -2.74
N LEU A 148 -4.89 -13.62 -2.39
CA LEU A 148 -6.04 -12.84 -1.92
C LEU A 148 -6.31 -11.71 -2.91
N LEU A 149 -7.56 -11.62 -3.39
CA LEU A 149 -8.04 -10.53 -4.24
C LEU A 149 -8.85 -9.56 -3.40
N MET A 150 -8.28 -8.41 -3.12
CA MET A 150 -8.89 -7.25 -2.47
C MET A 150 -7.97 -6.05 -2.66
N ASP A 151 -8.35 -4.91 -2.16
CA ASP A 151 -7.45 -3.83 -1.78
C ASP A 151 -7.88 -3.26 -0.43
N ASP A 152 -6.94 -2.68 0.29
CA ASP A 152 -7.10 -1.95 1.54
C ASP A 152 -6.77 -0.48 1.27
N ALA A 153 -7.55 0.43 1.84
CA ALA A 153 -7.39 1.87 1.58
C ALA A 153 -6.05 2.46 2.04
N ASN A 154 -5.31 1.77 2.90
CA ASN A 154 -4.04 2.25 3.46
C ASN A 154 -2.88 2.03 2.49
N ALA A 155 -2.06 3.05 2.27
CA ALA A 155 -0.88 2.95 1.40
C ALA A 155 0.33 2.38 2.16
N PRO A 156 1.09 1.44 1.56
CA PRO A 156 1.00 0.94 0.19
C PRO A 156 -0.21 0.04 -0.06
N SER A 157 -0.96 0.34 -1.13
CA SER A 157 -2.11 -0.41 -1.64
C SER A 157 -1.93 -0.70 -3.13
N LEU A 158 -2.76 -1.58 -3.70
CA LEU A 158 -2.75 -1.82 -5.15
C LEU A 158 -3.10 -0.55 -5.93
N LEU A 159 -4.06 0.23 -5.42
CA LEU A 159 -4.45 1.51 -6.01
C LEU A 159 -3.29 2.52 -6.02
N ALA A 160 -2.46 2.52 -4.98
CA ALA A 160 -1.37 3.47 -4.80
C ALA A 160 -0.09 3.14 -5.61
N LEU A 161 -0.02 2.00 -6.30
CA LEU A 161 1.20 1.55 -6.99
C LEU A 161 1.82 2.61 -7.92
N PRO A 162 1.07 3.28 -8.84
CA PRO A 162 1.66 4.29 -9.72
C PRO A 162 2.10 5.57 -9.00
N TYR A 163 1.57 5.83 -7.81
CA TYR A 163 1.99 6.95 -6.96
C TYR A 163 3.30 6.64 -6.22
N LEU A 164 3.42 5.44 -5.64
CA LEU A 164 4.58 5.04 -4.82
C LEU A 164 5.79 4.62 -5.65
N CYS A 165 5.56 3.92 -6.76
CA CYS A 165 6.60 3.32 -7.60
C CYS A 165 6.30 3.48 -9.10
N PRO A 166 6.18 4.75 -9.59
CA PRO A 166 5.82 5.04 -10.99
C PRO A 166 6.81 4.49 -12.00
N GLU A 167 8.05 4.22 -11.59
CA GLU A 167 9.08 3.59 -12.42
C GLU A 167 8.89 2.08 -12.62
N LEU A 168 8.06 1.44 -11.79
CA LEU A 168 7.74 0.01 -11.84
C LEU A 168 6.34 -0.26 -12.38
N VAL A 169 5.37 0.58 -12.02
CA VAL A 169 3.97 0.43 -12.41
C VAL A 169 3.44 1.76 -12.94
N SER A 170 3.16 1.80 -14.23
CA SER A 170 2.56 2.98 -14.86
C SER A 170 1.06 3.03 -14.63
N VAL A 171 0.48 4.25 -14.56
CA VAL A 171 -0.97 4.45 -14.60
C VAL A 171 -1.60 3.81 -15.84
N ASN A 172 -0.88 3.77 -16.96
CA ASN A 172 -1.38 3.22 -18.23
C ASN A 172 -1.10 1.71 -18.39
N ASP A 173 -0.49 1.06 -17.40
CA ASP A 173 -0.24 -0.38 -17.44
C ASP A 173 -1.57 -1.15 -17.46
N GLU A 174 -1.70 -2.13 -18.34
CA GLU A 174 -2.93 -2.88 -18.53
C GLU A 174 -3.31 -3.68 -17.26
N VAL A 175 -2.33 -4.32 -16.61
CA VAL A 175 -2.57 -5.10 -15.40
C VAL A 175 -3.03 -4.17 -14.27
N TYR A 176 -2.41 -2.98 -14.15
CA TYR A 176 -2.83 -1.99 -13.17
C TYR A 176 -4.26 -1.49 -13.46
N GLN A 177 -4.60 -1.17 -14.72
CA GLN A 177 -5.94 -0.71 -15.08
C GLN A 177 -7.01 -1.80 -14.85
N ASN A 178 -6.70 -3.05 -15.11
CA ASN A 178 -7.56 -4.19 -14.79
C ASN A 178 -7.77 -4.31 -13.27
N THR A 179 -6.67 -4.20 -12.51
CA THR A 179 -6.69 -4.21 -11.04
C THR A 179 -7.52 -3.04 -10.50
N ARG A 180 -7.29 -1.82 -11.01
CA ARG A 180 -8.02 -0.61 -10.61
C ARG A 180 -9.53 -0.76 -10.82
N ARG A 181 -9.97 -1.36 -11.96
CA ARG A 181 -11.39 -1.66 -12.19
C ARG A 181 -11.95 -2.69 -11.21
N MET A 182 -11.18 -3.73 -10.90
CA MET A 182 -11.60 -4.77 -9.96
C MET A 182 -11.75 -4.21 -8.54
N ILE A 183 -10.71 -3.54 -8.02
CA ILE A 183 -10.73 -3.04 -6.64
C ILE A 183 -11.69 -1.88 -6.42
N TRP A 184 -12.07 -1.16 -7.49
CA TRP A 184 -13.08 -0.10 -7.45
C TRP A 184 -14.46 -0.61 -7.87
N SER A 185 -14.82 -1.81 -7.42
CA SER A 185 -16.10 -2.48 -7.67
C SER A 185 -16.47 -3.41 -6.52
N GLU A 186 -17.68 -3.99 -6.56
CA GLU A 186 -18.18 -4.96 -5.59
C GLU A 186 -17.39 -6.30 -5.58
N ASP A 187 -16.49 -6.52 -6.55
CA ASP A 187 -15.56 -7.66 -6.54
C ASP A 187 -14.39 -7.45 -5.55
N ASN A 188 -14.23 -6.24 -4.98
CA ASN A 188 -13.41 -5.99 -3.79
C ASN A 188 -14.31 -6.05 -2.55
N PRO A 189 -14.07 -6.95 -1.58
CA PRO A 189 -14.90 -7.10 -0.39
C PRO A 189 -14.93 -5.87 0.52
N TYR A 190 -14.00 -4.94 0.33
CA TYR A 190 -13.94 -3.66 1.07
C TYR A 190 -14.34 -2.45 0.23
N PHE A 191 -14.97 -2.65 -0.92
CA PHE A 191 -15.58 -1.56 -1.67
C PHE A 191 -17.02 -1.35 -1.17
N PHE A 192 -17.27 -0.22 -0.54
CA PHE A 192 -18.58 0.12 0.01
C PHE A 192 -19.21 1.27 -0.73
N THR A 193 -20.54 1.26 -0.80
CA THR A 193 -21.31 2.30 -1.48
C THR A 193 -22.39 2.86 -0.58
N GLY A 194 -22.76 4.12 -0.82
CA GLY A 194 -23.85 4.79 -0.14
C GLY A 194 -24.37 5.97 -0.95
N THR A 195 -25.35 6.68 -0.41
CA THR A 195 -25.88 7.91 -1.01
C THR A 195 -26.01 8.98 0.07
N TYR A 196 -25.37 10.12 -0.16
CA TYR A 196 -25.43 11.27 0.73
C TYR A 196 -25.80 12.52 -0.08
N GLU A 197 -26.86 13.23 0.33
CA GLU A 197 -27.40 14.42 -0.35
C GLU A 197 -27.54 14.26 -1.86
N GLY A 198 -28.13 13.12 -2.28
CA GLY A 198 -28.33 12.80 -3.70
C GLY A 198 -27.07 12.41 -4.47
N THR A 199 -25.88 12.43 -3.84
CA THR A 199 -24.63 12.00 -4.45
C THR A 199 -24.37 10.53 -4.10
N LYS A 200 -24.17 9.69 -5.12
CA LYS A 200 -23.73 8.30 -4.93
C LYS A 200 -22.25 8.29 -4.62
N ILE A 201 -21.89 7.69 -3.50
CA ILE A 201 -20.52 7.54 -3.02
C ILE A 201 -20.12 6.06 -3.13
N GLY A 202 -18.97 5.79 -3.70
CA GLY A 202 -18.36 4.46 -3.71
C GLY A 202 -16.85 4.59 -3.54
N ALA A 203 -16.30 3.90 -2.54
CA ALA A 203 -14.88 3.95 -2.27
C ALA A 203 -14.41 2.70 -1.50
N ILE A 204 -13.08 2.56 -1.39
CA ILE A 204 -12.46 1.43 -0.70
C ILE A 204 -12.35 1.78 0.79
N GLY A 205 -12.75 0.83 1.63
CA GLY A 205 -12.57 0.84 3.08
C GLY A 205 -11.37 0.02 3.51
N SER A 206 -11.43 -0.46 4.76
CA SER A 206 -10.41 -1.30 5.37
C SER A 206 -11.04 -2.19 6.45
N PRO A 207 -10.58 -3.43 6.65
CA PRO A 207 -11.00 -4.23 7.78
C PRO A 207 -10.74 -3.55 9.13
N HIS A 208 -9.78 -2.63 9.18
CA HIS A 208 -9.38 -1.90 10.37
C HIS A 208 -10.52 -1.11 11.03
N THR A 209 -11.40 -0.52 10.24
CA THR A 209 -12.54 0.27 10.74
C THR A 209 -13.89 -0.42 10.57
N GLY A 210 -13.87 -1.70 10.22
CA GLY A 210 -15.04 -2.54 10.06
C GLY A 210 -15.74 -2.38 8.70
N LEU A 211 -16.96 -2.91 8.63
CA LEU A 211 -17.78 -2.88 7.43
C LEU A 211 -18.50 -1.52 7.28
N ASP A 212 -18.93 -1.23 6.04
CA ASP A 212 -19.72 -0.05 5.67
C ASP A 212 -19.04 1.30 5.93
N LYS A 213 -17.73 1.32 6.05
CA LYS A 213 -16.94 2.55 6.13
C LYS A 213 -15.94 2.63 4.99
N VAL A 214 -15.93 3.78 4.33
CA VAL A 214 -14.96 4.11 3.28
C VAL A 214 -13.88 5.03 3.85
N TRP A 215 -12.68 4.97 3.28
CA TRP A 215 -11.58 5.80 3.70
C TRP A 215 -11.33 6.94 2.71
N PRO A 216 -11.28 8.19 3.16
CA PRO A 216 -10.89 9.32 2.31
C PRO A 216 -9.58 9.07 1.56
N MET A 217 -8.64 8.34 2.17
CA MET A 217 -7.35 7.99 1.57
C MET A 217 -7.51 7.24 0.23
N SER A 218 -8.49 6.34 0.10
CA SER A 218 -8.74 5.64 -1.16
C SER A 218 -9.24 6.57 -2.27
N ILE A 219 -10.10 7.54 -1.91
CA ILE A 219 -10.59 8.57 -2.84
C ILE A 219 -9.44 9.47 -3.29
N ILE A 220 -8.57 9.87 -2.36
CA ILE A 220 -7.37 10.65 -2.65
C ILE A 220 -6.44 9.88 -3.60
N MET A 221 -6.14 8.59 -3.30
CA MET A 221 -5.29 7.77 -4.17
C MET A 221 -5.90 7.58 -5.56
N LYS A 222 -7.23 7.45 -5.66
CA LYS A 222 -7.91 7.41 -6.97
C LYS A 222 -7.59 8.65 -7.81
N GLY A 223 -7.63 9.83 -7.22
CA GLY A 223 -7.29 11.09 -7.88
C GLY A 223 -5.79 11.23 -8.15
N LEU A 224 -4.94 10.89 -7.18
CA LEU A 224 -3.47 10.97 -7.33
C LEU A 224 -2.94 10.00 -8.40
N THR A 225 -3.60 8.88 -8.64
CA THR A 225 -3.24 7.89 -9.67
C THR A 225 -4.09 8.03 -10.94
N SER A 226 -4.72 9.17 -11.15
CA SER A 226 -5.46 9.50 -12.38
C SER A 226 -4.68 10.50 -13.23
N ASN A 227 -4.76 10.33 -14.57
CA ASN A 227 -4.32 11.31 -15.56
C ASN A 227 -5.47 12.24 -16.02
N ASP A 228 -6.72 11.95 -15.61
CA ASP A 228 -7.87 12.78 -15.94
C ASP A 228 -8.08 13.85 -14.85
N VAL A 229 -7.94 15.11 -15.24
CA VAL A 229 -8.12 16.26 -14.34
C VAL A 229 -9.56 16.36 -13.82
N ASN A 230 -10.55 15.89 -14.56
CA ASN A 230 -11.93 15.88 -14.10
C ASN A 230 -12.12 14.86 -12.98
N GLU A 231 -11.59 13.64 -13.14
CA GLU A 231 -11.59 12.64 -12.06
C GLU A 231 -10.86 13.15 -10.81
N GLN A 232 -9.74 13.86 -10.97
CA GLN A 232 -9.00 14.44 -9.83
C GLN A 232 -9.88 15.47 -9.08
N ARG A 233 -10.56 16.36 -9.80
CA ARG A 233 -11.46 17.37 -9.23
C ARG A 233 -12.70 16.76 -8.59
N GLU A 234 -13.32 15.78 -9.23
CA GLU A 234 -14.43 15.02 -8.65
C GLU A 234 -14.04 14.36 -7.31
N CYS A 235 -12.83 13.83 -7.20
CA CYS A 235 -12.31 13.31 -5.94
C CYS A 235 -12.16 14.39 -4.87
N VAL A 236 -11.67 15.59 -5.22
CA VAL A 236 -11.58 16.74 -4.28
C VAL A 236 -12.96 17.17 -3.83
N ASP A 237 -13.90 17.37 -4.78
CA ASP A 237 -15.26 17.82 -4.49
C ASP A 237 -16.01 16.83 -3.60
N LEU A 238 -15.85 15.53 -3.84
CA LEU A 238 -16.40 14.47 -3.01
C LEU A 238 -15.85 14.54 -1.58
N LEU A 239 -14.55 14.70 -1.42
CA LEU A 239 -13.89 14.78 -0.11
C LEU A 239 -14.31 16.01 0.69
N VAL A 240 -14.43 17.17 0.02
CA VAL A 240 -14.96 18.40 0.64
C VAL A 240 -16.43 18.23 1.07
N LYS A 241 -17.24 17.55 0.25
CA LYS A 241 -18.65 17.30 0.56
C LYS A 241 -18.83 16.35 1.76
N THR A 242 -17.87 15.48 2.02
CA THR A 242 -17.97 14.41 3.03
C THR A 242 -17.11 14.67 4.27
N ASP A 243 -16.65 15.90 4.48
CA ASP A 243 -15.87 16.31 5.65
C ASP A 243 -16.68 16.48 6.94
N ALA A 244 -18.01 16.25 6.87
CA ALA A 244 -18.95 16.42 7.98
C ALA A 244 -18.94 17.83 8.61
N GLY A 245 -18.53 18.86 7.86
CA GLY A 245 -18.42 20.24 8.33
C GLY A 245 -17.23 20.49 9.26
N THR A 246 -16.29 19.55 9.35
CA THR A 246 -15.11 19.70 10.21
C THR A 246 -13.96 20.44 9.55
N GLY A 247 -13.95 20.51 8.21
CA GLY A 247 -12.85 21.06 7.44
C GLY A 247 -11.60 20.14 7.38
N PHE A 248 -11.74 18.88 7.84
CA PHE A 248 -10.64 17.91 7.89
C PHE A 248 -11.02 16.57 7.28
N MET A 249 -9.99 15.86 6.80
CA MET A 249 -10.12 14.48 6.35
C MET A 249 -10.05 13.52 7.55
N HIS A 250 -11.03 12.66 7.64
CA HIS A 250 -11.13 11.60 8.65
C HIS A 250 -10.31 10.37 8.28
N GLU A 251 -10.20 9.42 9.20
CA GLU A 251 -9.66 8.09 8.92
C GLU A 251 -10.64 7.31 8.03
N SER A 252 -11.90 7.17 8.46
CA SER A 252 -12.98 6.57 7.67
C SER A 252 -14.33 7.22 7.98
N PHE A 253 -15.31 7.05 7.08
CA PHE A 253 -16.67 7.54 7.27
C PHE A 253 -17.70 6.61 6.60
N ASN A 254 -18.95 6.66 7.08
CA ASN A 254 -20.05 5.94 6.43
C ASN A 254 -20.51 6.69 5.17
N PRO A 255 -20.52 6.05 3.99
CA PRO A 255 -20.82 6.74 2.73
C PRO A 255 -22.28 7.24 2.59
N SER A 256 -23.19 6.79 3.47
CA SER A 256 -24.56 7.30 3.55
C SER A 256 -24.76 8.34 4.66
N ASN A 257 -23.83 8.44 5.61
CA ASN A 257 -23.84 9.40 6.70
C ASN A 257 -22.42 9.82 7.07
N PRO A 258 -21.81 10.79 6.39
CA PRO A 258 -20.43 11.22 6.65
C PRO A 258 -20.17 11.71 8.07
N ALA A 259 -21.20 12.07 8.85
CA ALA A 259 -21.04 12.41 10.26
C ALA A 259 -20.72 11.19 11.16
N ASP A 260 -20.95 9.97 10.66
CA ASP A 260 -20.48 8.74 11.29
C ASP A 260 -19.07 8.40 10.81
N PHE A 261 -18.07 9.01 11.42
CA PHE A 261 -16.66 8.88 11.10
C PHE A 261 -15.82 8.37 12.25
N THR A 262 -14.65 7.78 11.93
CA THR A 262 -13.58 7.50 12.87
C THR A 262 -12.53 8.61 12.78
N ARG A 263 -11.92 8.99 13.91
CA ARG A 263 -10.90 10.06 14.00
C ARG A 263 -11.27 11.34 13.26
N SER A 264 -11.64 12.37 13.99
CA SER A 264 -12.05 13.68 13.43
C SER A 264 -10.96 14.35 12.58
N TRP A 265 -9.69 14.01 12.81
CA TRP A 265 -8.53 14.48 12.08
C TRP A 265 -7.53 13.34 11.93
N PHE A 266 -7.13 13.04 10.70
CA PHE A 266 -6.17 11.99 10.40
C PHE A 266 -5.02 12.58 9.56
N ALA A 267 -3.86 12.78 10.18
CA ALA A 267 -2.72 13.51 9.62
C ALA A 267 -2.29 13.01 8.25
N TRP A 268 -2.19 11.70 8.10
CA TRP A 268 -1.79 11.05 6.86
C TRP A 268 -2.72 11.42 5.70
N THR A 269 -4.02 11.28 5.91
CA THR A 269 -5.04 11.59 4.90
C THR A 269 -5.08 13.10 4.59
N ASN A 270 -4.95 13.98 5.61
CA ASN A 270 -4.93 15.43 5.39
C ASN A 270 -3.71 15.87 4.57
N GLY A 271 -2.54 15.28 4.80
CA GLY A 271 -1.34 15.55 3.99
C GLY A 271 -1.52 15.17 2.52
N LEU A 272 -2.04 13.98 2.26
CA LEU A 272 -2.32 13.48 0.90
C LEU A 272 -3.45 14.27 0.21
N PHE A 273 -4.46 14.75 0.96
CA PHE A 273 -5.50 15.60 0.41
C PHE A 273 -4.93 16.93 -0.10
N GLY A 274 -4.03 17.56 0.65
CA GLY A 274 -3.33 18.76 0.20
C GLY A 274 -2.55 18.52 -1.11
N GLU A 275 -1.89 17.37 -1.24
CA GLU A 275 -1.20 16.99 -2.47
C GLU A 275 -2.16 16.80 -3.66
N LEU A 276 -3.31 16.14 -3.43
CA LEU A 276 -4.34 15.99 -4.47
C LEU A 276 -4.89 17.35 -4.93
N VAL A 277 -5.14 18.28 -4.01
CA VAL A 277 -5.59 19.65 -4.35
C VAL A 277 -4.55 20.36 -5.22
N ILE A 278 -3.27 20.27 -4.87
CA ILE A 278 -2.18 20.85 -5.68
C ILE A 278 -2.15 20.20 -7.07
N LYS A 279 -2.31 18.87 -7.17
CA LYS A 279 -2.35 18.17 -8.46
C LYS A 279 -3.54 18.58 -9.32
N ALA A 280 -4.74 18.72 -8.74
CA ALA A 280 -5.98 19.01 -9.47
C ALA A 280 -6.13 20.47 -9.91
N TYR A 281 -5.54 21.42 -9.14
CA TYR A 281 -5.74 22.86 -9.31
C TYR A 281 -4.44 23.67 -9.38
N GLY A 282 -3.30 23.09 -9.02
CA GLY A 282 -1.99 23.73 -9.15
C GLY A 282 -1.66 24.00 -10.62
N LYS A 283 -1.06 25.19 -10.88
CA LYS A 283 -0.61 25.60 -12.22
C LYS A 283 0.82 25.18 -12.45
#